data_c73199d9ad10b67ff9eb20b319fb1e5b
#
_entry.id   c73199d9ad10b67ff9eb20b319fb1e5b
#
_cell.length_a   1.000
_cell.length_b   1.000
_cell.length_c   1.000
_cell.angle_alpha   90.00
_cell.angle_beta   90.00
_cell.angle_gamma   90.00
#
_symmetry.space_group_name_H-M   'P 1'
#
loop_
_entity.id
_entity.type
_entity.pdbx_description
1 polymer ?
#
loop_
_entity_poly.entity_id
_entity_poly.type
_entity_poly.pdbx_seq_one_letter_code
_entity_poly.pdbx_strand_id
1 'polypeptide(L)'
;KISLAGIGIHTGLKVQLNILPAQPNTGIIFKRIDIKKNNIIIPTYNNVVDATLCTTIANDNGIRVSTIEHLMGAFYGLGIDNAIIELNSQEVPIMDGSAKKFVELILEAGIRASEAPIKIIKVEKQIEIQEGDKSISINKSNVSLDIDFEIKYQNQFIKSQRNKVSVFEDDLTNIYNSRTFCLFEDVEKLKKMGLGKGGSLENALVVKGSSLINEEGLRNEKE
;
A
#
# COMPACT_ATOMS: atom_id res chain seq x y z
N LYS A 1 15.67 0.09 -14.01
CA LYS A 1 14.29 -0.20 -14.40
C LYS A 1 13.87 -1.54 -13.83
N ILE A 2 12.73 -1.59 -13.15
CA ILE A 2 12.08 -2.81 -12.68
C ILE A 2 10.82 -3.01 -13.53
N SER A 3 10.57 -4.23 -13.97
CA SER A 3 9.34 -4.59 -14.68
C SER A 3 8.71 -5.79 -13.98
N LEU A 4 7.43 -5.70 -13.68
CA LEU A 4 6.66 -6.76 -13.04
C LEU A 4 5.27 -6.87 -13.65
N ALA A 5 4.68 -8.03 -13.53
CA ALA A 5 3.32 -8.31 -13.96
C ALA A 5 2.57 -9.03 -12.84
N GLY A 6 1.29 -8.77 -12.74
CA GLY A 6 0.43 -9.38 -11.74
C GLY A 6 -1.04 -9.13 -12.04
N ILE A 7 -1.88 -9.23 -11.03
CA ILE A 7 -3.31 -9.02 -11.13
C ILE A 7 -3.74 -7.93 -10.16
N GLY A 8 -4.69 -7.08 -10.54
CA GLY A 8 -5.35 -6.16 -9.64
C GLY A 8 -6.30 -6.92 -8.72
N ILE A 9 -6.17 -6.75 -7.40
CA ILE A 9 -6.99 -7.52 -6.44
C ILE A 9 -8.49 -7.22 -6.58
N HIS A 10 -8.84 -5.97 -6.85
CA HIS A 10 -10.24 -5.56 -6.96
C HIS A 10 -10.77 -5.69 -8.38
N THR A 11 -9.99 -5.30 -9.38
CA THR A 11 -10.42 -5.33 -10.78
C THR A 11 -10.35 -6.70 -11.42
N GLY A 12 -9.44 -7.59 -10.97
CA GLY A 12 -9.13 -8.86 -11.60
C GLY A 12 -8.39 -8.73 -12.93
N LEU A 13 -7.97 -7.53 -13.31
CA LEU A 13 -7.28 -7.29 -14.58
C LEU A 13 -5.79 -7.63 -14.45
N LYS A 14 -5.23 -8.15 -15.55
CA LYS A 14 -3.77 -8.31 -15.66
C LYS A 14 -3.12 -6.93 -15.79
N VAL A 15 -2.07 -6.71 -15.01
CA VAL A 15 -1.35 -5.45 -14.94
C VAL A 15 0.13 -5.69 -15.24
N GLN A 16 0.68 -4.87 -16.12
CA GLN A 16 2.11 -4.69 -16.27
C GLN A 16 2.49 -3.36 -15.65
N LEU A 17 3.47 -3.38 -14.75
CA LEU A 17 3.94 -2.21 -14.03
C LEU A 17 5.47 -2.11 -14.20
N ASN A 18 5.93 -0.90 -14.51
CA ASN A 18 7.35 -0.57 -14.52
C ASN A 18 7.64 0.48 -13.44
N ILE A 19 8.71 0.29 -12.69
CA ILE A 19 9.28 1.30 -11.80
C ILE A 19 10.55 1.83 -12.49
N LEU A 20 10.57 3.12 -12.74
CA LEU A 20 11.67 3.82 -13.38
C LEU A 20 12.31 4.80 -12.39
N PRO A 21 13.64 4.96 -12.41
CA PRO A 21 14.27 6.03 -11.65
C PRO A 21 13.79 7.38 -12.19
N ALA A 22 13.69 8.37 -11.32
CA ALA A 22 13.37 9.75 -11.66
C ALA A 22 14.45 10.70 -11.19
N GLN A 23 14.48 11.89 -11.76
CA GLN A 23 15.41 12.94 -11.33
C GLN A 23 15.07 13.43 -9.91
N PRO A 24 16.04 13.94 -9.16
CA PRO A 24 15.78 14.56 -7.86
C PRO A 24 14.66 15.61 -7.95
N ASN A 25 13.84 15.70 -6.91
CA ASN A 25 12.67 16.57 -6.82
C ASN A 25 11.50 16.25 -7.76
N THR A 26 11.53 15.13 -8.48
CA THR A 26 10.38 14.66 -9.27
C THR A 26 9.24 14.20 -8.36
N GLY A 27 9.57 13.60 -7.20
CA GLY A 27 8.60 12.89 -6.37
C GLY A 27 8.19 11.56 -6.98
N ILE A 28 7.15 10.97 -6.43
CA ILE A 28 6.54 9.75 -6.98
C ILE A 28 5.46 10.14 -7.99
N ILE A 29 5.49 9.53 -9.17
CA ILE A 29 4.54 9.81 -10.25
C ILE A 29 3.96 8.49 -10.77
N PHE A 30 2.65 8.38 -10.82
CA PHE A 30 1.96 7.31 -11.54
C PHE A 30 1.61 7.77 -12.96
N LYS A 31 1.86 6.90 -13.94
CA LYS A 31 1.59 7.16 -15.35
C LYS A 31 0.84 5.98 -15.98
N ARG A 32 -0.39 6.23 -16.41
CA ARG A 32 -1.24 5.26 -17.11
C ARG A 32 -0.83 5.21 -18.60
N ILE A 33 -0.04 4.18 -18.97
CA ILE A 33 0.49 4.04 -20.34
C ILE A 33 -0.53 3.51 -21.34
N ASP A 34 -1.65 2.99 -20.89
CA ASP A 34 -2.82 2.63 -21.70
C ASP A 34 -3.67 3.84 -22.13
N ILE A 35 -3.41 5.00 -21.54
CA ILE A 35 -4.11 6.27 -21.82
C ILE A 35 -3.13 7.23 -22.49
N LYS A 36 -3.54 7.85 -23.61
CA LYS A 36 -2.64 8.68 -24.42
C LYS A 36 -2.41 10.10 -23.89
N LYS A 37 -3.38 10.69 -23.19
CA LYS A 37 -3.33 12.10 -22.72
C LYS A 37 -3.74 12.20 -21.27
N ASN A 38 -3.21 13.21 -20.58
CA ASN A 38 -3.55 13.52 -19.19
C ASN A 38 -3.40 12.32 -18.24
N ASN A 39 -2.44 11.46 -18.52
CA ASN A 39 -2.28 10.14 -17.94
C ASN A 39 -1.35 10.10 -16.71
N ILE A 40 -0.98 11.28 -16.18
CA ILE A 40 -0.13 11.43 -15.01
C ILE A 40 -1.01 11.69 -13.78
N ILE A 41 -0.73 10.95 -12.70
CA ILE A 41 -1.37 11.10 -11.40
C ILE A 41 -0.28 11.24 -10.33
N ILE A 42 -0.36 12.27 -9.52
CA ILE A 42 0.57 12.51 -8.40
C ILE A 42 -0.09 12.02 -7.12
N PRO A 43 0.55 11.15 -6.34
CA PRO A 43 -0.05 10.55 -5.13
C PRO A 43 0.04 11.52 -3.93
N THR A 44 -0.67 12.65 -4.02
CA THR A 44 -0.88 13.57 -2.90
C THR A 44 -2.21 13.27 -2.20
N TYR A 45 -2.32 13.66 -0.93
CA TYR A 45 -3.54 13.47 -0.16
C TYR A 45 -4.77 14.13 -0.81
N ASN A 46 -4.59 15.26 -1.50
CA ASN A 46 -5.67 15.95 -2.22
C ASN A 46 -6.19 15.17 -3.42
N ASN A 47 -5.41 14.24 -3.95
CA ASN A 47 -5.76 13.40 -5.10
C ASN A 47 -6.37 12.05 -4.68
N VAL A 48 -6.51 11.79 -3.38
CA VAL A 48 -7.24 10.61 -2.88
C VAL A 48 -8.73 10.84 -3.12
N VAL A 49 -9.33 9.98 -3.93
CA VAL A 49 -10.76 10.08 -4.31
C VAL A 49 -11.61 8.97 -3.71
N ASP A 50 -10.99 7.90 -3.26
CA ASP A 50 -11.66 6.78 -2.59
C ASP A 50 -10.65 6.06 -1.68
N ALA A 51 -11.10 5.68 -0.49
CA ALA A 51 -10.35 4.89 0.48
C ALA A 51 -11.15 3.65 0.95
N THR A 52 -12.16 3.25 0.17
CA THR A 52 -12.96 2.05 0.45
C THR A 52 -12.16 0.81 0.10
N LEU A 53 -11.60 0.13 1.11
CA LEU A 53 -10.82 -1.12 1.02
C LEU A 53 -9.47 -1.02 0.27
N CYS A 54 -9.18 0.08 -0.37
CA CYS A 54 -7.89 0.41 -0.97
C CYS A 54 -7.74 1.92 -1.15
N THR A 55 -6.52 2.39 -1.29
CA THR A 55 -6.28 3.80 -1.61
C THR A 55 -6.33 4.03 -3.11
N THR A 56 -7.28 4.85 -3.56
CA THR A 56 -7.43 5.26 -4.94
C THR A 56 -7.12 6.74 -5.10
N ILE A 57 -6.23 7.06 -6.01
CA ILE A 57 -5.91 8.43 -6.41
C ILE A 57 -6.41 8.71 -7.82
N ALA A 58 -6.76 9.97 -8.08
CA ALA A 58 -7.12 10.43 -9.42
C ALA A 58 -6.54 11.82 -9.70
N ASN A 59 -6.38 12.14 -10.98
CA ASN A 59 -6.10 13.50 -11.41
C ASN A 59 -7.40 14.26 -11.78
N ASP A 60 -7.27 15.52 -12.12
CA ASP A 60 -8.40 16.40 -12.47
C ASP A 60 -9.22 15.94 -13.68
N ASN A 61 -8.66 15.04 -14.50
CA ASN A 61 -9.36 14.44 -15.65
C ASN A 61 -10.06 13.12 -15.28
N GLY A 62 -10.11 12.75 -14.00
CA GLY A 62 -10.75 11.53 -13.52
C GLY A 62 -9.98 10.24 -13.83
N ILE A 63 -8.74 10.35 -14.32
CA ILE A 63 -7.87 9.19 -14.53
C ILE A 63 -7.34 8.76 -13.19
N ARG A 64 -7.52 7.46 -12.86
CA ARG A 64 -7.29 6.92 -11.52
C ARG A 64 -6.30 5.76 -11.50
N VAL A 65 -5.69 5.58 -10.33
CA VAL A 65 -4.91 4.40 -9.95
C VAL A 65 -5.31 3.99 -8.53
N SER A 66 -5.62 2.71 -8.35
CA SER A 66 -6.06 2.12 -7.07
C SER A 66 -5.00 1.19 -6.48
N THR A 67 -5.18 0.81 -5.22
CA THR A 67 -4.35 -0.16 -4.47
C THR A 67 -2.87 0.23 -4.47
N ILE A 68 -2.60 1.51 -4.18
CA ILE A 68 -1.23 2.07 -4.19
C ILE A 68 -0.47 1.82 -2.88
N GLU A 69 -1.16 1.46 -1.80
CA GLU A 69 -0.66 1.42 -0.43
C GLU A 69 0.57 0.52 -0.23
N HIS A 70 0.57 -0.69 -0.80
CA HIS A 70 1.68 -1.65 -0.65
C HIS A 70 2.96 -1.14 -1.33
N LEU A 71 2.83 -0.59 -2.54
CA LEU A 71 3.96 -0.01 -3.27
C LEU A 71 4.46 1.27 -2.61
N MET A 72 3.55 2.16 -2.17
CA MET A 72 3.92 3.40 -1.48
C MET A 72 4.58 3.11 -0.12
N GLY A 73 4.10 2.09 0.61
CA GLY A 73 4.73 1.61 1.85
C GLY A 73 6.15 1.09 1.62
N ALA A 74 6.36 0.30 0.55
CA ALA A 74 7.68 -0.16 0.15
C ALA A 74 8.62 1.02 -0.18
N PHE A 75 8.16 1.99 -0.97
CA PHE A 75 8.96 3.17 -1.30
C PHE A 75 9.35 3.97 -0.06
N TYR A 76 8.37 4.24 0.82
CA TYR A 76 8.64 5.03 2.01
C TYR A 76 9.65 4.35 2.95
N GLY A 77 9.45 3.07 3.23
CA GLY A 77 10.35 2.32 4.11
C GLY A 77 11.76 2.13 3.55
N LEU A 78 11.92 2.16 2.22
CA LEU A 78 13.22 2.09 1.54
C LEU A 78 13.83 3.49 1.26
N GLY A 79 13.15 4.58 1.63
CA GLY A 79 13.61 5.94 1.37
C GLY A 79 13.61 6.32 -0.12
N ILE A 80 12.66 5.80 -0.89
CA ILE A 80 12.51 6.14 -2.31
C ILE A 80 11.63 7.39 -2.44
N ASP A 81 12.26 8.51 -2.76
CA ASP A 81 11.58 9.80 -2.91
C ASP A 81 11.22 10.15 -4.36
N ASN A 82 11.90 9.54 -5.33
CA ASN A 82 11.76 9.90 -6.74
C ASN A 82 11.64 8.65 -7.62
N ALA A 83 10.47 8.43 -8.19
CA ALA A 83 10.23 7.32 -9.12
C ALA A 83 9.06 7.63 -10.08
N ILE A 84 9.11 7.06 -11.28
CA ILE A 84 7.98 7.04 -12.21
C ILE A 84 7.45 5.62 -12.27
N ILE A 85 6.18 5.46 -11.98
CA ILE A 85 5.47 4.18 -12.01
C ILE A 85 4.59 4.17 -13.26
N GLU A 86 4.99 3.41 -14.29
CA GLU A 86 4.18 3.20 -15.48
C GLU A 86 3.35 1.94 -15.32
N LEU A 87 2.05 2.04 -15.57
CA LEU A 87 1.15 0.87 -15.54
C LEU A 87 0.13 0.95 -16.67
N ASN A 88 -0.25 -0.22 -17.18
CA ASN A 88 -1.20 -0.37 -18.28
C ASN A 88 -2.64 -0.66 -17.81
N SER A 89 -2.94 -0.39 -16.54
CA SER A 89 -4.25 -0.63 -15.94
C SER A 89 -4.52 0.38 -14.81
N GLN A 90 -5.75 0.41 -14.33
CA GLN A 90 -6.20 1.34 -13.28
C GLN A 90 -5.88 0.88 -11.85
N GLU A 91 -5.16 -0.22 -11.68
CA GLU A 91 -4.84 -0.77 -10.36
C GLU A 91 -3.40 -1.27 -10.31
N VAL A 92 -2.71 -1.03 -9.19
CA VAL A 92 -1.39 -1.62 -8.92
C VAL A 92 -1.56 -3.12 -8.69
N PRO A 93 -0.71 -3.99 -9.27
CA PRO A 93 -0.84 -5.42 -9.05
C PRO A 93 -0.60 -5.77 -7.58
N ILE A 94 -1.44 -6.63 -7.02
CA ILE A 94 -1.38 -7.00 -5.59
C ILE A 94 -0.19 -7.91 -5.25
N MET A 95 0.40 -8.54 -6.23
CA MET A 95 1.47 -9.51 -6.09
C MET A 95 1.06 -10.68 -5.17
N ASP A 96 1.79 -10.92 -4.10
CA ASP A 96 1.51 -11.94 -3.10
C ASP A 96 0.66 -11.44 -1.90
N GLY A 97 0.10 -10.24 -2.04
CA GLY A 97 -0.70 -9.59 -1.00
C GLY A 97 0.10 -8.79 0.02
N SER A 98 1.42 -8.71 -0.14
CA SER A 98 2.32 -7.97 0.74
C SER A 98 3.16 -6.94 -0.02
N ALA A 99 3.99 -6.16 0.67
CA ALA A 99 4.96 -5.26 0.06
C ALA A 99 6.27 -5.97 -0.33
N LYS A 100 6.47 -7.24 0.10
CA LYS A 100 7.71 -8.01 -0.04
C LYS A 100 8.27 -7.97 -1.45
N LYS A 101 7.44 -8.30 -2.45
CA LYS A 101 7.92 -8.41 -3.83
C LYS A 101 8.41 -7.08 -4.41
N PHE A 102 7.79 -5.97 -4.03
CA PHE A 102 8.26 -4.65 -4.41
C PHE A 102 9.61 -4.34 -3.75
N VAL A 103 9.74 -4.61 -2.45
CA VAL A 103 10.99 -4.41 -1.69
C VAL A 103 12.13 -5.22 -2.30
N GLU A 104 11.94 -6.52 -2.54
CA GLU A 104 12.94 -7.41 -3.14
C GLU A 104 13.46 -6.87 -4.48
N LEU A 105 12.55 -6.53 -5.39
CA LEU A 105 12.91 -6.04 -6.73
C LEU A 105 13.60 -4.67 -6.69
N ILE A 106 13.21 -3.79 -5.77
CA ILE A 106 13.85 -2.49 -5.60
C ILE A 106 15.28 -2.66 -5.08
N LEU A 107 15.47 -3.50 -4.07
CA LEU A 107 16.80 -3.79 -3.49
C LEU A 107 17.71 -4.48 -4.52
N GLU A 108 17.19 -5.43 -5.30
CA GLU A 108 17.92 -6.09 -6.39
C GLU A 108 18.36 -5.09 -7.47
N ALA A 109 17.50 -4.14 -7.83
CA ALA A 109 17.81 -3.10 -8.80
C ALA A 109 18.82 -2.06 -8.28
N GLY A 110 18.96 -1.95 -6.97
CA GLY A 110 19.77 -0.98 -6.27
C GLY A 110 19.11 0.38 -6.12
N ILE A 111 19.50 1.08 -5.07
CA ILE A 111 19.04 2.42 -4.70
C ILE A 111 20.21 3.39 -4.83
N ARG A 112 19.96 4.55 -5.45
CA ARG A 112 20.96 5.62 -5.55
C ARG A 112 20.53 6.80 -4.68
N ALA A 113 21.36 7.17 -3.72
CA ALA A 113 21.18 8.40 -2.97
C ALA A 113 21.35 9.63 -3.88
N SER A 114 20.55 10.65 -3.63
CA SER A 114 20.64 11.96 -4.27
C SER A 114 21.22 12.97 -3.29
N GLU A 115 21.97 13.93 -3.79
CA GLU A 115 22.47 15.07 -3.00
C GLU A 115 21.41 16.17 -2.82
N ALA A 116 20.28 16.07 -3.53
CA ALA A 116 19.20 17.03 -3.39
C ALA A 116 18.51 16.85 -2.02
N PRO A 117 18.24 17.95 -1.30
CA PRO A 117 17.57 17.85 0.00
C PRO A 117 16.14 17.34 -0.15
N ILE A 118 15.72 16.48 0.76
CA ILE A 118 14.34 16.02 0.85
C ILE A 118 13.44 17.09 1.48
N LYS A 119 12.17 17.07 1.10
CA LYS A 119 11.14 17.91 1.75
C LYS A 119 10.61 17.17 2.97
N ILE A 120 10.62 17.83 4.12
CA ILE A 120 10.15 17.28 5.39
C ILE A 120 8.87 18.00 5.79
N ILE A 121 7.85 17.24 6.19
CA ILE A 121 6.66 17.78 6.85
C ILE A 121 6.92 17.77 8.35
N LYS A 122 6.96 18.95 8.96
CA LYS A 122 7.12 19.11 10.40
C LYS A 122 5.76 19.33 11.06
N VAL A 123 5.43 18.46 12.00
CA VAL A 123 4.20 18.57 12.78
C VAL A 123 4.42 19.61 13.90
N GLU A 124 3.68 20.72 13.87
CA GLU A 124 3.81 21.80 14.86
C GLU A 124 2.95 21.59 16.11
N LYS A 125 1.82 20.92 15.98
CA LYS A 125 0.90 20.62 17.09
C LYS A 125 0.24 19.27 16.90
N GLN A 126 -0.26 18.69 17.96
CA GLN A 126 -1.10 17.50 17.89
C GLN A 126 -2.34 17.77 17.04
N ILE A 127 -2.67 16.83 16.17
CA ILE A 127 -3.91 16.81 15.39
C ILE A 127 -4.56 15.46 15.66
N GLU A 128 -5.85 15.46 15.93
CA GLU A 128 -6.64 14.24 16.14
C GLU A 128 -7.94 14.34 15.36
N ILE A 129 -8.33 13.24 14.74
CA ILE A 129 -9.59 13.08 14.02
C ILE A 129 -10.24 11.81 14.55
N GLN A 130 -11.52 11.89 14.86
CA GLN A 130 -12.33 10.76 15.28
C GLN A 130 -13.58 10.64 14.43
N GLU A 131 -13.89 9.42 14.00
CA GLU A 131 -15.09 9.08 13.24
C GLU A 131 -15.68 7.77 13.79
N GLY A 132 -16.73 7.88 14.59
CA GLY A 132 -17.31 6.75 15.31
C GLY A 132 -16.31 6.11 16.27
N ASP A 133 -16.01 4.84 16.04
CA ASP A 133 -15.04 4.03 16.80
C ASP A 133 -13.62 4.08 16.26
N LYS A 134 -13.39 4.84 15.20
CA LYS A 134 -12.09 5.01 14.56
C LYS A 134 -11.48 6.35 14.92
N SER A 135 -10.19 6.36 15.18
CA SER A 135 -9.44 7.59 15.42
C SER A 135 -8.06 7.55 14.79
N ILE A 136 -7.56 8.71 14.41
CA ILE A 136 -6.18 8.92 13.99
C ILE A 136 -5.65 10.16 14.68
N SER A 137 -4.43 10.10 15.20
CA SER A 137 -3.74 11.25 15.75
C SER A 137 -2.34 11.38 15.20
N ILE A 138 -1.88 12.61 15.01
CA ILE A 138 -0.52 12.95 14.63
C ILE A 138 0.07 13.83 15.73
N ASN A 139 1.24 13.43 16.23
CA ASN A 139 1.99 14.14 17.26
C ASN A 139 3.36 14.55 16.73
N LYS A 140 4.01 15.49 17.43
CA LYS A 140 5.42 15.81 17.16
C LYS A 140 6.29 14.59 17.42
N SER A 141 7.22 14.32 16.51
CA SER A 141 8.36 13.43 16.71
C SER A 141 9.66 14.20 16.43
N ASN A 142 10.76 13.79 17.02
CA ASN A 142 12.03 14.53 16.87
C ASN A 142 12.82 14.11 15.64
N VAL A 143 12.77 12.87 15.22
CA VAL A 143 13.68 12.34 14.18
C VAL A 143 13.01 11.36 13.22
N SER A 144 11.96 10.63 13.65
CA SER A 144 11.42 9.49 12.92
C SER A 144 9.92 9.61 12.67
N LEU A 145 9.41 8.80 11.77
CA LEU A 145 8.01 8.46 11.71
C LEU A 145 7.77 7.24 12.59
N ASP A 146 7.18 7.48 13.74
CA ASP A 146 6.73 6.44 14.65
C ASP A 146 5.26 6.15 14.39
N ILE A 147 4.92 4.89 14.13
CA ILE A 147 3.56 4.45 13.88
C ILE A 147 3.13 3.54 15.03
N ASP A 148 2.03 3.89 15.68
CA ASP A 148 1.35 3.07 16.69
C ASP A 148 -0.03 2.74 16.15
N PHE A 149 -0.22 1.51 15.70
CA PHE A 149 -1.43 1.08 15.02
C PHE A 149 -2.14 -0.02 15.79
N GLU A 150 -3.42 0.16 16.06
CA GLU A 150 -4.29 -0.81 16.72
C GLU A 150 -5.50 -1.12 15.86
N ILE A 151 -5.80 -2.41 15.73
CA ILE A 151 -7.04 -2.92 15.14
C ILE A 151 -7.84 -3.69 16.20
N LYS A 152 -9.16 -3.60 16.12
CA LYS A 152 -10.09 -4.32 17.02
C LYS A 152 -11.16 -5.02 16.20
N TYR A 153 -11.05 -6.32 16.12
CA TYR A 153 -12.05 -7.16 15.44
C TYR A 153 -12.78 -8.02 16.46
N GLN A 154 -14.08 -8.20 16.26
CA GLN A 154 -14.89 -9.13 17.04
C GLN A 154 -14.62 -10.60 16.65
N ASN A 155 -13.82 -10.83 15.61
CA ASN A 155 -13.43 -12.14 15.14
C ASN A 155 -12.48 -12.82 16.13
N GLN A 156 -12.70 -14.10 16.42
CA GLN A 156 -11.92 -14.86 17.42
C GLN A 156 -10.47 -15.14 17.01
N PHE A 157 -10.17 -15.12 15.72
CA PHE A 157 -8.82 -15.30 15.20
C PHE A 157 -8.04 -13.99 15.22
N ILE A 158 -8.62 -12.93 14.66
CA ILE A 158 -7.95 -11.61 14.51
C ILE A 158 -7.84 -10.89 15.86
N LYS A 159 -8.93 -10.83 16.63
CA LYS A 159 -9.03 -10.18 17.95
C LYS A 159 -8.61 -8.70 17.91
N SER A 160 -8.04 -8.24 19.01
CA SER A 160 -7.40 -6.93 19.13
C SER A 160 -5.90 -7.12 18.96
N GLN A 161 -5.30 -6.35 18.05
CA GLN A 161 -3.87 -6.37 17.80
C GLN A 161 -3.34 -4.94 17.79
N ARG A 162 -2.14 -4.74 18.32
CA ARG A 162 -1.44 -3.47 18.30
C ARG A 162 0.01 -3.68 17.90
N ASN A 163 0.49 -2.87 16.98
CA ASN A 163 1.88 -2.85 16.57
C ASN A 163 2.43 -1.43 16.62
N LYS A 164 3.67 -1.32 17.08
CA LYS A 164 4.44 -0.07 17.09
C LYS A 164 5.69 -0.27 16.25
N VAL A 165 6.02 0.73 15.46
CA VAL A 165 7.21 0.70 14.60
C VAL A 165 7.78 2.11 14.44
N SER A 166 9.10 2.20 14.51
CA SER A 166 9.88 3.38 14.14
C SER A 166 10.46 3.14 12.75
N VAL A 167 9.88 3.80 11.73
CA VAL A 167 10.09 3.40 10.32
C VAL A 167 11.56 3.43 9.89
N PHE A 168 12.37 4.34 10.45
CA PHE A 168 13.79 4.47 10.07
C PHE A 168 14.77 3.84 11.07
N GLU A 169 14.28 3.23 12.15
CA GLU A 169 15.09 2.65 13.22
C GLU A 169 14.90 1.15 13.35
N ASP A 170 13.67 0.66 13.08
CA ASP A 170 13.32 -0.74 13.23
C ASP A 170 13.55 -1.55 11.96
N ASP A 171 13.71 -2.86 12.12
CA ASP A 171 13.66 -3.82 11.01
C ASP A 171 12.20 -3.97 10.52
N LEU A 172 11.95 -3.51 9.31
CA LEU A 172 10.63 -3.54 8.70
C LEU A 172 10.30 -4.87 7.98
N THR A 173 11.17 -5.87 8.05
CA THR A 173 11.01 -7.15 7.32
C THR A 173 9.67 -7.81 7.59
N ASN A 174 9.23 -7.87 8.84
CA ASN A 174 7.93 -8.46 9.18
C ASN A 174 6.76 -7.64 8.62
N ILE A 175 6.88 -6.32 8.58
CA ILE A 175 5.84 -5.43 8.01
C ILE A 175 5.75 -5.64 6.50
N TYR A 176 6.89 -5.64 5.80
CA TYR A 176 6.91 -5.89 4.35
C TYR A 176 6.37 -7.26 3.96
N ASN A 177 6.57 -8.26 4.82
CA ASN A 177 6.13 -9.63 4.59
C ASN A 177 4.65 -9.85 4.92
N SER A 178 4.01 -8.99 5.72
CA SER A 178 2.62 -9.13 6.13
C SER A 178 1.68 -8.89 4.96
N ARG A 179 0.73 -9.81 4.78
CA ARG A 179 -0.23 -9.81 3.67
C ARG A 179 -1.52 -9.10 4.08
N THR A 180 -2.21 -8.59 3.07
CA THR A 180 -3.59 -8.15 3.24
C THR A 180 -4.50 -9.33 3.60
N PHE A 181 -5.63 -9.05 4.27
CA PHE A 181 -6.57 -10.09 4.68
C PHE A 181 -8.01 -9.69 4.42
N CYS A 182 -8.89 -10.69 4.39
CA CYS A 182 -10.33 -10.48 4.44
C CYS A 182 -11.02 -11.56 5.31
N LEU A 183 -12.21 -11.23 5.79
CA LEU A 183 -13.09 -12.22 6.39
C LEU A 183 -13.81 -13.00 5.28
N PHE A 184 -13.92 -14.31 5.45
CA PHE A 184 -14.62 -15.16 4.49
C PHE A 184 -16.05 -14.71 4.25
N GLU A 185 -16.71 -14.26 5.32
CA GLU A 185 -18.09 -13.77 5.30
C GLU A 185 -18.25 -12.49 4.43
N ASP A 186 -17.19 -11.70 4.28
CA ASP A 186 -17.22 -10.48 3.47
C ASP A 186 -16.95 -10.73 1.98
N VAL A 187 -16.44 -11.90 1.58
CA VAL A 187 -16.06 -12.21 0.19
C VAL A 187 -17.24 -12.03 -0.77
N GLU A 188 -18.43 -12.50 -0.41
CA GLU A 188 -19.63 -12.33 -1.23
C GLU A 188 -20.07 -10.87 -1.35
N LYS A 189 -19.94 -10.12 -0.25
CA LYS A 189 -20.23 -8.69 -0.23
C LYS A 189 -19.27 -7.91 -1.13
N LEU A 190 -17.96 -8.23 -1.05
CA LEU A 190 -16.95 -7.68 -1.95
C LEU A 190 -17.29 -7.93 -3.42
N LYS A 191 -17.64 -9.15 -3.76
CA LYS A 191 -18.05 -9.53 -5.13
C LYS A 191 -19.28 -8.74 -5.60
N LYS A 192 -20.29 -8.56 -4.76
CA LYS A 192 -21.48 -7.75 -5.08
C LYS A 192 -21.15 -6.27 -5.31
N MET A 193 -20.16 -5.74 -4.61
CA MET A 193 -19.63 -4.39 -4.82
C MET A 193 -18.74 -4.28 -6.06
N GLY A 194 -18.46 -5.39 -6.76
CA GLY A 194 -17.58 -5.43 -7.92
C GLY A 194 -16.10 -5.45 -7.59
N LEU A 195 -15.75 -5.70 -6.31
CA LEU A 195 -14.40 -5.77 -5.76
C LEU A 195 -13.93 -7.22 -5.57
N GLY A 196 -12.65 -7.40 -5.27
CA GLY A 196 -12.07 -8.72 -4.96
C GLY A 196 -12.05 -9.71 -6.12
N LYS A 197 -12.18 -9.26 -7.37
CA LYS A 197 -12.26 -10.13 -8.56
C LYS A 197 -10.97 -10.88 -8.85
N GLY A 198 -9.84 -10.34 -8.42
CA GLY A 198 -8.51 -10.96 -8.55
C GLY A 198 -8.00 -11.57 -7.24
N GLY A 199 -8.82 -11.54 -6.18
CA GLY A 199 -8.46 -12.12 -4.88
C GLY A 199 -8.38 -13.65 -4.91
N SER A 200 -7.35 -14.19 -4.31
CA SER A 200 -7.11 -15.62 -4.15
C SER A 200 -6.37 -15.90 -2.84
N LEU A 201 -6.26 -17.17 -2.45
CA LEU A 201 -5.46 -17.56 -1.29
C LEU A 201 -3.95 -17.31 -1.47
N GLU A 202 -3.49 -17.07 -2.69
CA GLU A 202 -2.09 -16.74 -2.97
C GLU A 202 -1.77 -15.26 -2.72
N ASN A 203 -2.79 -14.38 -2.67
CA ASN A 203 -2.58 -12.94 -2.56
C ASN A 203 -3.40 -12.25 -1.47
N ALA A 204 -4.08 -13.01 -0.63
CA ALA A 204 -4.78 -12.51 0.55
C ALA A 204 -4.93 -13.61 1.59
N LEU A 205 -4.83 -13.23 2.86
CA LEU A 205 -5.22 -14.09 3.96
C LEU A 205 -6.74 -14.11 4.08
N VAL A 206 -7.32 -15.30 4.20
CA VAL A 206 -8.77 -15.44 4.36
C VAL A 206 -9.07 -16.10 5.69
N VAL A 207 -9.71 -15.35 6.58
CA VAL A 207 -10.10 -15.81 7.91
C VAL A 207 -11.56 -16.27 7.89
N LYS A 208 -11.81 -17.51 8.31
CA LYS A 208 -13.16 -18.09 8.45
C LYS A 208 -13.40 -18.51 9.88
N GLY A 209 -14.35 -17.85 10.54
CA GLY A 209 -14.63 -18.11 11.95
C GLY A 209 -13.39 -17.88 12.82
N SER A 210 -12.87 -18.92 13.45
CA SER A 210 -11.70 -18.88 14.33
C SER A 210 -10.41 -19.42 13.69
N SER A 211 -10.36 -19.57 12.37
CA SER A 211 -9.21 -20.17 11.67
C SER A 211 -8.87 -19.44 10.37
N LEU A 212 -7.63 -19.61 9.95
CA LEU A 212 -7.13 -19.18 8.66
C LEU A 212 -7.40 -20.30 7.63
N ILE A 213 -7.83 -19.94 6.41
CA ILE A 213 -8.04 -20.90 5.32
C ILE A 213 -6.72 -21.20 4.59
N ASN A 214 -5.81 -20.25 4.53
CA ASN A 214 -4.54 -20.41 3.83
C ASN A 214 -3.70 -21.52 4.47
N GLU A 215 -3.37 -22.55 3.72
CA GLU A 215 -2.64 -23.75 4.20
C GLU A 215 -1.21 -23.41 4.68
N GLU A 216 -0.59 -22.40 4.08
CA GLU A 216 0.76 -21.94 4.44
C GLU A 216 0.84 -21.22 5.80
N GLY A 217 -0.31 -20.85 6.37
CA GLY A 217 -0.39 -20.14 7.65
C GLY A 217 0.10 -18.67 7.56
N LEU A 218 0.40 -18.12 8.73
CA LEU A 218 0.97 -16.77 8.88
C LEU A 218 2.50 -16.81 8.66
N ARG A 219 3.04 -15.77 8.05
CA ARG A 219 4.49 -15.60 7.83
C ARG A 219 5.21 -15.12 9.10
N ASN A 220 4.48 -14.44 9.98
CA ASN A 220 4.97 -13.99 11.28
C ASN A 220 3.78 -13.83 12.25
N GLU A 221 4.09 -13.69 13.54
CA GLU A 221 3.08 -13.62 14.61
C GLU A 221 2.18 -12.38 14.55
N LYS A 222 2.57 -11.36 13.80
CA LYS A 222 1.87 -10.07 13.71
C LYS A 222 1.32 -9.81 12.29
N GLU A 223 1.32 -10.84 11.47
CA GLU A 223 0.73 -10.76 10.13
C GLU A 223 -0.79 -10.63 10.15
#